data_9089b1b0b0eacfcb490b355eb16e88a0
#
_entry.id   9089b1b0b0eacfcb490b355eb16e88a0
#
_cell.length_a   1.000
_cell.length_b   1.000
_cell.length_c   1.000
_cell.angle_alpha   90.00
_cell.angle_beta   90.00
_cell.angle_gamma   90.00
#
_symmetry.space_group_name_H-M   'P 1'
#
loop_
_entity.id
_entity.type
_entity.pdbx_description
1 polymer ?
#
loop_
_entity_poly.entity_id
_entity_poly.type
_entity_poly.pdbx_seq_one_letter_code
_entity_poly.pdbx_strand_id
1 'polypeptide(L)'
;MNPYIWKFLLLGVMTSLVSGCASSGPPLPPSLELPRPVTDLRALRKGDKVYLAWTVPTQTTDHQSLRALGPTLICRSLAATIADCGTPVAEVAASAAEKNLPQGRSAGTAGAASFVDRLPPVPAANPREQATYAVKVLNVDHRGAGLSNLVREPSAPALPPPGGFGAEITADGVRITWTCPPLPGEPAGAEYRLRIYRRLLGSPADTKVAEPDLRNCQGPAVLDQTFEWEKTYDYRAASVVVLVGPGEAAMEIEGDDTPAVRVFAHDVFPPALPTGLQAVFSWVGQSPFIDLIWSPDTDADLAGYNLYRREENGEPAKVTSEPVKAPAYRDRNVQSGKQYFYSVSAVDVRGNESARSEEANERVP
;
A
#
# COMPACT_ATOMS: atom_id res chain seq x y z
N MET A 1 -23.25 86.41 -53.15
CA MET A 1 -23.12 85.04 -53.76
C MET A 1 -22.74 84.11 -52.64
N ASN A 2 -23.61 83.23 -52.21
CA ASN A 2 -23.57 82.50 -50.97
C ASN A 2 -23.23 80.98 -51.25
N PRO A 3 -22.14 80.34 -50.71
CA PRO A 3 -21.69 79.02 -51.06
C PRO A 3 -22.18 78.01 -50.06
N TYR A 4 -23.49 77.87 -49.87
CA TYR A 4 -24.04 76.92 -48.85
C TYR A 4 -25.06 75.91 -49.40
N ILE A 5 -25.10 75.60 -50.67
CA ILE A 5 -26.13 74.73 -51.25
C ILE A 5 -25.58 73.31 -51.62
N TRP A 6 -24.33 72.95 -51.36
CA TRP A 6 -23.78 71.66 -51.82
C TRP A 6 -23.36 70.67 -50.73
N LYS A 7 -23.92 70.76 -49.52
CA LYS A 7 -23.63 69.86 -48.42
C LYS A 7 -24.77 68.92 -47.94
N PHE A 8 -25.90 68.90 -48.61
CA PHE A 8 -27.06 68.09 -48.20
C PHE A 8 -27.44 66.95 -49.10
N LEU A 9 -26.58 66.54 -50.07
CA LEU A 9 -26.91 65.49 -51.04
C LEU A 9 -26.02 64.26 -50.94
N LEU A 10 -25.29 64.05 -49.85
CA LEU A 10 -24.38 62.90 -49.66
C LEU A 10 -24.61 62.10 -48.37
N LEU A 11 -25.76 62.29 -47.70
CA LEU A 11 -26.07 61.52 -46.45
C LEU A 11 -27.34 60.69 -46.59
N GLY A 12 -27.75 60.29 -47.79
CA GLY A 12 -28.99 59.55 -48.04
C GLY A 12 -28.88 58.17 -48.69
N VAL A 13 -27.67 57.56 -48.77
CA VAL A 13 -27.51 56.28 -49.52
C VAL A 13 -26.60 55.30 -48.74
N MET A 14 -26.82 55.07 -47.47
CA MET A 14 -26.09 54.00 -46.76
C MET A 14 -26.91 53.36 -45.60
N THR A 15 -28.22 53.18 -45.82
CA THR A 15 -29.08 52.40 -44.92
C THR A 15 -29.97 51.45 -45.70
N SER A 16 -29.35 50.52 -46.42
CA SER A 16 -30.08 49.37 -46.94
C SER A 16 -29.16 48.21 -47.10
N LEU A 17 -29.62 47.05 -46.63
CA LEU A 17 -29.13 45.71 -46.85
C LEU A 17 -28.26 45.12 -45.74
N VAL A 18 -28.86 44.90 -44.55
CA VAL A 18 -28.60 43.69 -43.78
C VAL A 18 -29.94 42.98 -43.53
N SER A 19 -30.56 42.52 -44.61
CA SER A 19 -31.54 41.44 -44.55
C SER A 19 -30.78 40.13 -44.56
N GLY A 20 -30.20 39.75 -43.41
CA GLY A 20 -29.72 38.40 -43.19
C GLY A 20 -30.94 37.47 -43.15
N CYS A 21 -31.22 36.78 -44.25
CA CYS A 21 -32.09 35.61 -44.25
C CYS A 21 -31.46 34.57 -43.36
N ALA A 22 -31.77 34.57 -42.07
CA ALA A 22 -31.57 33.39 -41.24
C ALA A 22 -32.58 32.32 -41.75
N SER A 23 -32.13 31.44 -42.64
CA SER A 23 -32.89 30.24 -42.94
C SER A 23 -32.87 29.38 -41.67
N SER A 24 -33.97 29.35 -40.95
CA SER A 24 -34.18 28.34 -39.93
C SER A 24 -34.08 26.99 -40.61
N GLY A 25 -33.03 26.20 -40.30
CA GLY A 25 -32.93 24.80 -40.76
C GLY A 25 -34.19 24.04 -40.36
N PRO A 26 -34.47 22.90 -40.97
CA PRO A 26 -35.62 22.09 -40.59
C PRO A 26 -35.56 21.80 -39.08
N PRO A 27 -36.71 21.85 -38.37
CA PRO A 27 -36.71 21.55 -36.96
C PRO A 27 -36.10 20.20 -36.69
N LEU A 28 -35.06 20.14 -35.84
CA LEU A 28 -34.46 18.91 -35.40
C LEU A 28 -35.51 18.06 -34.71
N PRO A 29 -35.55 16.74 -34.97
CA PRO A 29 -36.46 15.86 -34.24
C PRO A 29 -36.20 16.01 -32.72
N PRO A 30 -37.24 15.84 -31.88
CA PRO A 30 -37.03 15.88 -30.44
C PRO A 30 -35.92 14.93 -30.00
N SER A 31 -34.96 15.42 -29.22
CA SER A 31 -33.93 14.57 -28.64
C SER A 31 -34.56 13.53 -27.75
N LEU A 32 -34.13 12.27 -27.88
CA LEU A 32 -34.54 11.20 -26.96
C LEU A 32 -33.83 11.31 -25.60
N GLU A 33 -32.93 12.30 -25.43
CA GLU A 33 -32.13 12.52 -24.21
C GLU A 33 -31.45 11.21 -23.72
N LEU A 34 -30.97 10.37 -24.66
CA LEU A 34 -30.29 9.11 -24.33
C LEU A 34 -28.89 9.40 -23.79
N PRO A 35 -28.55 8.96 -22.56
CA PRO A 35 -27.20 9.11 -22.03
C PRO A 35 -26.17 8.39 -22.91
N ARG A 36 -25.01 9.02 -23.11
CA ARG A 36 -23.90 8.36 -23.82
C ARG A 36 -23.49 7.09 -23.05
N PRO A 37 -23.22 5.98 -23.76
CA PRO A 37 -22.67 4.78 -23.11
C PRO A 37 -21.39 5.09 -22.32
N VAL A 38 -21.24 4.49 -21.16
CA VAL A 38 -20.02 4.54 -20.38
C VAL A 38 -18.89 3.84 -21.15
N THR A 39 -17.69 4.42 -21.16
CA THR A 39 -16.53 3.88 -21.88
C THR A 39 -15.34 3.58 -20.97
N ASP A 40 -15.48 3.87 -19.69
CA ASP A 40 -14.42 3.75 -18.69
C ASP A 40 -14.82 2.85 -17.50
N LEU A 41 -15.77 1.92 -17.71
CA LEU A 41 -16.09 0.92 -16.69
C LEU A 41 -14.83 0.15 -16.33
N ARG A 42 -14.56 0.06 -15.03
CA ARG A 42 -13.46 -0.69 -14.43
C ARG A 42 -14.01 -1.66 -13.41
N ALA A 43 -13.34 -2.81 -13.29
CA ALA A 43 -13.62 -3.81 -12.27
C ALA A 43 -12.37 -4.07 -11.44
N LEU A 44 -12.57 -4.44 -10.18
CA LEU A 44 -11.53 -4.96 -9.31
C LEU A 44 -12.19 -6.03 -8.43
N ARG A 45 -11.65 -7.22 -8.45
CA ARG A 45 -12.11 -8.30 -7.58
C ARG A 45 -11.29 -8.36 -6.30
N LYS A 46 -11.98 -8.58 -5.16
CA LYS A 46 -11.39 -8.89 -3.87
C LYS A 46 -12.31 -9.88 -3.11
N GLY A 47 -11.79 -11.06 -2.83
CA GLY A 47 -12.62 -12.13 -2.26
C GLY A 47 -13.76 -12.53 -3.19
N ASP A 48 -14.98 -12.55 -2.66
CA ASP A 48 -16.23 -12.80 -3.39
C ASP A 48 -16.82 -11.50 -4.01
N LYS A 49 -16.19 -10.35 -3.80
CA LYS A 49 -16.71 -9.03 -4.19
C LYS A 49 -16.04 -8.53 -5.46
N VAL A 50 -16.85 -8.03 -6.39
CA VAL A 50 -16.38 -7.30 -7.58
C VAL A 50 -16.80 -5.84 -7.44
N TYR A 51 -15.82 -4.97 -7.34
CA TYR A 51 -15.98 -3.52 -7.24
C TYR A 51 -15.99 -2.94 -8.64
N LEU A 52 -17.13 -2.43 -9.07
CA LEU A 52 -17.31 -1.75 -10.33
C LEU A 52 -17.24 -0.24 -10.11
N ALA A 53 -16.56 0.47 -11.02
CA ALA A 53 -16.48 1.92 -10.98
C ALA A 53 -16.50 2.48 -12.41
N TRP A 54 -17.22 3.59 -12.61
CA TRP A 54 -17.37 4.25 -13.90
C TRP A 54 -17.62 5.75 -13.72
N THR A 55 -17.41 6.53 -14.79
CA THR A 55 -17.80 7.95 -14.81
C THR A 55 -19.26 8.07 -15.26
N VAL A 56 -20.06 8.81 -14.50
CA VAL A 56 -21.46 9.11 -14.84
C VAL A 56 -21.49 10.01 -16.08
N PRO A 57 -22.21 9.66 -17.17
CA PRO A 57 -22.28 10.49 -18.35
C PRO A 57 -23.01 11.81 -18.07
N THR A 58 -22.46 12.90 -18.57
CA THR A 58 -23.04 14.27 -18.50
C THR A 58 -23.65 14.73 -19.80
N GLN A 59 -23.51 13.93 -20.87
CA GLN A 59 -23.97 14.26 -22.21
C GLN A 59 -24.84 13.15 -22.78
N THR A 60 -25.71 13.56 -23.68
CA THR A 60 -26.53 12.67 -24.52
C THR A 60 -25.73 12.18 -25.74
N THR A 61 -26.27 11.21 -26.47
CA THR A 61 -25.67 10.69 -27.71
C THR A 61 -25.56 11.74 -28.81
N ASP A 62 -26.40 12.77 -28.81
CA ASP A 62 -26.41 13.93 -29.70
C ASP A 62 -25.61 15.15 -29.13
N HIS A 63 -24.73 14.87 -28.16
CA HIS A 63 -23.80 15.84 -27.55
C HIS A 63 -24.46 16.99 -26.78
N GLN A 64 -25.72 16.87 -26.39
CA GLN A 64 -26.37 17.85 -25.54
C GLN A 64 -26.10 17.53 -24.07
N SER A 65 -26.19 18.53 -23.21
CA SER A 65 -26.10 18.33 -21.75
C SER A 65 -27.32 17.58 -21.24
N LEU A 66 -27.08 16.51 -20.46
CA LEU A 66 -28.15 15.76 -19.79
C LEU A 66 -28.80 16.65 -18.71
N ARG A 67 -30.13 16.66 -18.69
CA ARG A 67 -30.94 17.39 -17.69
C ARG A 67 -31.22 16.53 -16.47
N ALA A 68 -31.44 15.23 -16.67
CA ALA A 68 -31.68 14.26 -15.62
C ALA A 68 -31.27 12.87 -16.06
N LEU A 69 -30.86 12.04 -15.11
CA LEU A 69 -30.53 10.63 -15.31
C LEU A 69 -31.54 9.76 -14.60
N GLY A 70 -31.86 8.62 -15.19
CA GLY A 70 -32.52 7.48 -14.56
C GLY A 70 -31.48 6.57 -13.89
N PRO A 71 -31.89 5.35 -13.52
CA PRO A 71 -31.01 4.38 -12.89
C PRO A 71 -29.97 3.84 -13.88
N THR A 72 -28.89 3.30 -13.31
CA THR A 72 -27.88 2.52 -14.04
C THR A 72 -28.11 1.03 -13.78
N LEU A 73 -28.31 0.25 -14.83
CA LEU A 73 -28.40 -1.20 -14.75
C LEU A 73 -27.01 -1.81 -14.68
N ILE A 74 -26.82 -2.74 -13.76
CA ILE A 74 -25.60 -3.55 -13.63
C ILE A 74 -25.86 -4.90 -14.28
N CYS A 75 -25.10 -5.20 -15.33
CA CYS A 75 -25.26 -6.40 -16.14
C CYS A 75 -24.10 -7.36 -15.85
N ARG A 76 -24.40 -8.64 -15.61
CA ARG A 76 -23.41 -9.70 -15.43
C ARG A 76 -23.76 -10.92 -16.26
N SER A 77 -22.78 -11.56 -16.87
CA SER A 77 -22.90 -12.81 -17.62
C SER A 77 -21.65 -13.67 -17.45
N LEU A 78 -21.79 -14.99 -17.54
CA LEU A 78 -20.63 -15.90 -17.68
C LEU A 78 -20.19 -16.07 -19.13
N ALA A 79 -20.96 -15.56 -20.09
CA ALA A 79 -20.52 -15.51 -21.48
C ALA A 79 -19.42 -14.44 -21.69
N ALA A 80 -18.56 -14.68 -22.67
CA ALA A 80 -17.47 -13.77 -23.01
C ALA A 80 -17.95 -12.40 -23.52
N THR A 81 -19.19 -12.30 -24.00
CA THR A 81 -19.81 -11.09 -24.53
C THR A 81 -21.22 -10.92 -23.94
N ILE A 82 -21.64 -9.69 -23.80
CA ILE A 82 -23.00 -9.29 -23.42
C ILE A 82 -23.53 -8.44 -24.55
N ALA A 83 -24.60 -8.90 -25.23
CA ALA A 83 -25.25 -8.14 -26.29
C ALA A 83 -26.26 -7.11 -25.74
N ASP A 84 -26.99 -7.50 -24.68
CA ASP A 84 -27.89 -6.63 -23.92
C ASP A 84 -27.93 -7.09 -22.47
N CYS A 85 -28.38 -6.22 -21.57
CA CYS A 85 -28.35 -6.46 -20.14
C CYS A 85 -29.18 -7.67 -19.66
N GLY A 86 -30.21 -8.05 -20.41
CA GLY A 86 -31.11 -9.11 -19.98
C GLY A 86 -31.72 -8.81 -18.59
N THR A 87 -31.54 -9.72 -17.64
CA THR A 87 -31.92 -9.48 -16.24
C THR A 87 -30.71 -8.82 -15.52
N PRO A 88 -30.82 -7.55 -15.11
CA PRO A 88 -29.73 -6.89 -14.38
C PRO A 88 -29.56 -7.53 -13.00
N VAL A 89 -28.31 -7.56 -12.49
CA VAL A 89 -28.04 -8.01 -11.12
C VAL A 89 -28.41 -6.94 -10.09
N ALA A 90 -28.44 -5.67 -10.52
CA ALA A 90 -28.89 -4.55 -9.71
C ALA A 90 -29.25 -3.33 -10.55
N GLU A 91 -30.02 -2.43 -9.94
CA GLU A 91 -30.23 -1.06 -10.40
C GLU A 91 -29.64 -0.08 -9.39
N VAL A 92 -28.80 0.84 -9.87
CA VAL A 92 -28.16 1.88 -9.05
C VAL A 92 -28.81 3.21 -9.38
N ALA A 93 -29.45 3.85 -8.40
CA ALA A 93 -30.02 5.18 -8.60
C ALA A 93 -28.93 6.23 -8.91
N ALA A 94 -29.25 7.22 -9.73
CA ALA A 94 -28.30 8.25 -10.15
C ALA A 94 -27.65 9.02 -8.97
N SER A 95 -28.31 9.10 -7.81
CA SER A 95 -27.84 9.79 -6.60
C SER A 95 -27.05 8.92 -5.62
N ALA A 96 -26.96 7.59 -5.84
CA ALA A 96 -26.37 6.64 -4.88
C ALA A 96 -24.88 6.34 -5.16
N ALA A 97 -24.29 7.01 -6.12
CA ALA A 97 -23.02 6.62 -6.76
C ALA A 97 -21.75 6.76 -5.92
N GLU A 98 -21.77 7.52 -4.80
CA GLU A 98 -20.51 7.98 -4.17
C GLU A 98 -19.95 7.14 -3.01
N LYS A 99 -20.64 6.11 -2.50
CA LYS A 99 -20.36 5.59 -1.15
C LYS A 99 -19.57 4.29 -1.00
N ASN A 100 -19.22 3.54 -2.05
CA ASN A 100 -18.78 2.14 -1.89
C ASN A 100 -17.42 1.77 -2.54
N LEU A 101 -16.40 2.62 -2.44
CA LEU A 101 -15.05 2.24 -2.88
C LEU A 101 -14.20 1.66 -1.73
N PRO A 102 -13.36 0.63 -1.98
CA PRO A 102 -12.42 0.12 -0.99
C PRO A 102 -11.48 1.23 -0.51
N GLN A 103 -11.17 1.25 0.79
CA GLN A 103 -10.22 2.19 1.37
C GLN A 103 -8.87 2.13 0.64
N GLY A 104 -8.42 3.27 0.12
CA GLY A 104 -7.14 3.42 -0.57
C GLY A 104 -7.20 3.72 -2.06
N ARG A 105 -8.39 3.73 -2.68
CA ARG A 105 -8.58 4.21 -4.07
C ARG A 105 -9.63 5.29 -4.09
N SER A 106 -9.21 6.54 -4.16
CA SER A 106 -10.11 7.68 -4.28
C SER A 106 -10.81 7.65 -5.66
N ALA A 107 -12.14 7.63 -5.65
CA ALA A 107 -12.93 8.10 -6.77
C ALA A 107 -12.84 9.64 -6.77
N GLY A 108 -11.70 10.13 -7.22
CA GLY A 108 -11.38 11.57 -7.15
C GLY A 108 -11.92 12.36 -8.31
N THR A 109 -13.15 12.11 -8.79
CA THR A 109 -13.72 12.99 -9.83
C THR A 109 -15.21 13.14 -9.57
N ALA A 110 -15.68 14.37 -9.53
CA ALA A 110 -17.11 14.70 -9.52
C ALA A 110 -17.80 13.95 -10.67
N GLY A 111 -18.80 13.09 -10.34
CA GLY A 111 -19.52 12.26 -11.30
C GLY A 111 -19.09 10.79 -11.35
N ALA A 112 -18.24 10.31 -10.46
CA ALA A 112 -17.93 8.88 -10.37
C ALA A 112 -19.06 8.09 -9.71
N ALA A 113 -19.38 6.92 -10.26
CA ALA A 113 -20.31 5.95 -9.71
C ALA A 113 -19.61 4.63 -9.40
N SER A 114 -20.11 3.91 -8.41
CA SER A 114 -19.59 2.60 -8.05
C SER A 114 -20.70 1.65 -7.61
N PHE A 115 -20.44 0.35 -7.75
CA PHE A 115 -21.28 -0.71 -7.27
C PHE A 115 -20.42 -1.91 -6.83
N VAL A 116 -20.87 -2.64 -5.82
CA VAL A 116 -20.21 -3.86 -5.37
C VAL A 116 -21.16 -5.04 -5.63
N ASP A 117 -20.77 -5.89 -6.56
CA ASP A 117 -21.43 -7.18 -6.79
C ASP A 117 -20.78 -8.27 -5.95
N ARG A 118 -21.57 -9.24 -5.54
CA ARG A 118 -21.09 -10.48 -4.90
C ARG A 118 -21.23 -11.64 -5.85
N LEU A 119 -20.10 -12.30 -6.11
CA LEU A 119 -20.12 -13.54 -6.87
C LEU A 119 -20.78 -14.65 -6.04
N PRO A 120 -21.67 -15.44 -6.64
CA PRO A 120 -22.26 -16.57 -5.93
C PRO A 120 -21.17 -17.61 -5.58
N PRO A 121 -21.26 -18.27 -4.44
CA PRO A 121 -20.30 -19.30 -4.01
C PRO A 121 -20.54 -20.62 -4.78
N VAL A 122 -20.46 -20.58 -6.10
CA VAL A 122 -20.58 -21.77 -6.95
C VAL A 122 -19.19 -22.30 -7.26
N PRO A 123 -18.87 -23.58 -7.01
CA PRO A 123 -17.67 -24.19 -7.53
C PRO A 123 -17.71 -24.08 -9.06
N ALA A 124 -16.79 -23.35 -9.64
CA ALA A 124 -16.72 -23.22 -11.07
C ALA A 124 -16.42 -24.59 -11.69
N ALA A 125 -17.28 -25.05 -12.60
CA ALA A 125 -16.98 -26.23 -13.42
C ALA A 125 -15.69 -26.04 -14.22
N ASN A 126 -15.36 -24.79 -14.53
CA ASN A 126 -14.12 -24.36 -15.13
C ASN A 126 -13.43 -23.32 -14.20
N PRO A 127 -12.27 -23.64 -13.59
CA PRO A 127 -11.58 -22.71 -12.68
C PRO A 127 -11.19 -21.39 -13.35
N ARG A 128 -11.08 -21.35 -14.68
CA ARG A 128 -10.72 -20.15 -15.46
C ARG A 128 -11.94 -19.40 -16.01
N GLU A 129 -13.15 -19.77 -15.60
CA GLU A 129 -14.36 -19.05 -15.99
C GLU A 129 -14.32 -17.61 -15.47
N GLN A 130 -14.83 -16.69 -16.28
CA GLN A 130 -14.87 -15.26 -15.97
C GLN A 130 -16.29 -14.73 -15.98
N ALA A 131 -16.60 -13.90 -15.01
CA ALA A 131 -17.80 -13.08 -15.02
C ALA A 131 -17.51 -11.81 -15.86
N THR A 132 -18.30 -11.60 -16.90
CA THR A 132 -18.27 -10.40 -17.73
C THR A 132 -19.28 -9.40 -17.19
N TYR A 133 -18.87 -8.15 -17.05
CA TYR A 133 -19.70 -7.05 -16.55
C TYR A 133 -19.81 -5.95 -17.59
N ALA A 134 -20.99 -5.31 -17.59
CA ALA A 134 -21.27 -4.06 -18.29
C ALA A 134 -22.23 -3.22 -17.44
N VAL A 135 -22.30 -1.93 -17.70
CA VAL A 135 -23.33 -1.04 -17.16
C VAL A 135 -24.13 -0.41 -18.30
N LYS A 136 -25.43 -0.14 -18.06
CA LYS A 136 -26.32 0.55 -18.99
C LYS A 136 -26.98 1.70 -18.26
N VAL A 137 -26.58 2.92 -18.60
CA VAL A 137 -27.17 4.12 -18.00
C VAL A 137 -28.46 4.46 -18.73
N LEU A 138 -29.53 4.69 -17.98
CA LEU A 138 -30.86 5.01 -18.51
C LEU A 138 -31.19 6.50 -18.30
N ASN A 139 -32.05 7.03 -19.14
CA ASN A 139 -32.72 8.32 -18.90
C ASN A 139 -33.93 8.12 -17.98
N VAL A 140 -34.64 9.21 -17.67
CA VAL A 140 -35.84 9.18 -16.81
C VAL A 140 -37.00 8.35 -17.40
N ASP A 141 -37.01 8.11 -18.72
CA ASP A 141 -37.98 7.27 -19.42
C ASP A 141 -37.55 5.81 -19.51
N HIS A 142 -36.53 5.40 -18.75
CA HIS A 142 -35.95 4.04 -18.75
C HIS A 142 -35.35 3.61 -20.10
N ARG A 143 -34.86 4.56 -20.92
CA ARG A 143 -34.21 4.27 -22.22
C ARG A 143 -32.71 4.53 -22.12
N GLY A 144 -31.90 3.68 -22.69
CA GLY A 144 -30.44 3.80 -22.75
C GLY A 144 -29.91 3.63 -24.16
N ALA A 145 -28.76 4.22 -24.46
CA ALA A 145 -28.12 4.19 -25.77
C ALA A 145 -27.32 2.89 -26.05
N GLY A 146 -27.08 2.08 -25.02
CA GLY A 146 -26.30 0.84 -25.12
C GLY A 146 -25.54 0.52 -23.86
N LEU A 147 -24.76 -0.55 -23.91
CA LEU A 147 -23.88 -1.00 -22.84
C LEU A 147 -22.57 -0.22 -22.83
N SER A 148 -21.91 -0.22 -21.69
CA SER A 148 -20.53 0.25 -21.54
C SER A 148 -19.51 -0.64 -22.27
N ASN A 149 -18.22 -0.32 -22.18
CA ASN A 149 -17.15 -1.30 -22.37
C ASN A 149 -17.37 -2.50 -21.44
N LEU A 150 -16.88 -3.68 -21.87
CA LEU A 150 -16.94 -4.90 -21.08
C LEU A 150 -15.67 -5.01 -20.22
N VAL A 151 -15.86 -5.45 -18.97
CA VAL A 151 -14.78 -5.83 -18.05
C VAL A 151 -15.01 -7.26 -17.58
N ARG A 152 -13.92 -7.98 -17.27
CA ARG A 152 -13.99 -9.39 -16.89
C ARG A 152 -13.19 -9.62 -15.62
N GLU A 153 -13.78 -10.41 -14.73
CA GLU A 153 -13.16 -10.85 -13.48
C GLU A 153 -13.30 -12.38 -13.34
N PRO A 154 -12.30 -13.07 -12.79
CA PRO A 154 -12.42 -14.49 -12.51
C PRO A 154 -13.70 -14.79 -11.72
N SER A 155 -14.38 -15.92 -12.00
CA SER A 155 -15.60 -16.32 -11.25
C SER A 155 -15.31 -17.40 -10.20
N ALA A 156 -14.18 -18.12 -10.30
CA ALA A 156 -13.82 -19.17 -9.35
C ALA A 156 -13.72 -18.65 -7.90
N PRO A 157 -14.04 -19.47 -6.88
CA PRO A 157 -13.98 -19.03 -5.49
C PRO A 157 -12.59 -18.55 -5.06
N ALA A 158 -12.54 -17.49 -4.28
CA ALA A 158 -11.31 -17.04 -3.62
C ALA A 158 -11.06 -17.89 -2.37
N LEU A 159 -9.79 -18.02 -1.96
CA LEU A 159 -9.43 -18.59 -0.67
C LEU A 159 -9.78 -17.60 0.46
N PRO A 160 -10.16 -18.12 1.63
CA PRO A 160 -10.30 -17.27 2.82
C PRO A 160 -8.93 -16.68 3.22
N PRO A 161 -8.91 -15.56 3.95
CA PRO A 161 -7.68 -15.04 4.51
C PRO A 161 -7.06 -16.07 5.49
N PRO A 162 -5.72 -16.09 5.67
CA PRO A 162 -5.08 -16.96 6.63
C PRO A 162 -5.52 -16.61 8.05
N GLY A 163 -5.64 -17.62 8.91
CA GLY A 163 -5.86 -17.42 10.34
C GLY A 163 -4.58 -17.01 11.06
N GLY A 164 -4.71 -16.49 12.30
CA GLY A 164 -3.56 -16.23 13.17
C GLY A 164 -2.53 -15.26 12.61
N PHE A 165 -2.93 -14.37 11.70
CA PHE A 165 -2.02 -13.37 11.13
C PHE A 165 -1.54 -12.42 12.22
N GLY A 166 -0.22 -12.31 12.39
CA GLY A 166 0.45 -11.47 13.35
C GLY A 166 1.66 -10.77 12.74
N ALA A 167 2.02 -9.63 13.30
CA ALA A 167 3.24 -8.90 12.98
C ALA A 167 3.81 -8.30 14.26
N GLU A 168 5.08 -8.51 14.53
CA GLU A 168 5.78 -8.02 15.73
C GLU A 168 7.14 -7.47 15.37
N ILE A 169 7.58 -6.42 16.08
CA ILE A 169 8.91 -5.85 15.91
C ILE A 169 9.94 -6.71 16.63
N THR A 170 11.07 -6.97 16.01
CA THR A 170 12.24 -7.66 16.55
C THR A 170 13.50 -6.87 16.22
N ALA A 171 14.63 -7.24 16.81
CA ALA A 171 15.93 -6.61 16.48
C ALA A 171 16.28 -6.73 15.00
N ASP A 172 15.90 -7.85 14.36
CA ASP A 172 16.24 -8.14 12.97
C ASP A 172 15.22 -7.56 11.96
N GLY A 173 14.07 -7.04 12.43
CA GLY A 173 13.01 -6.56 11.56
C GLY A 173 11.60 -6.85 12.08
N VAL A 174 10.58 -6.66 11.24
CA VAL A 174 9.20 -7.03 11.58
C VAL A 174 8.97 -8.49 11.21
N ARG A 175 8.78 -9.33 12.21
CA ARG A 175 8.43 -10.75 12.05
C ARG A 175 6.94 -10.87 11.80
N ILE A 176 6.57 -11.45 10.67
CA ILE A 176 5.19 -11.67 10.24
C ILE A 176 4.91 -13.16 10.28
N THR A 177 3.84 -13.56 10.96
CA THR A 177 3.43 -14.96 11.15
C THR A 177 1.98 -15.17 10.77
N TRP A 178 1.60 -16.44 10.45
CA TRP A 178 0.22 -16.81 10.15
C TRP A 178 0.00 -18.32 10.39
N THR A 179 -1.25 -18.75 10.38
CA THR A 179 -1.62 -20.15 10.38
C THR A 179 -1.85 -20.63 8.94
N CYS A 180 -1.27 -21.75 8.57
CA CYS A 180 -1.45 -22.36 7.26
C CYS A 180 -2.93 -22.69 7.01
N PRO A 181 -3.57 -22.11 5.97
CA PRO A 181 -4.94 -22.45 5.64
C PRO A 181 -5.02 -23.87 5.07
N PRO A 182 -6.15 -24.59 5.26
CA PRO A 182 -6.41 -25.80 4.50
C PRO A 182 -6.56 -25.42 3.02
N LEU A 183 -5.74 -26.02 2.16
CA LEU A 183 -5.83 -25.79 0.72
C LEU A 183 -6.87 -26.76 0.11
N PRO A 184 -7.72 -26.31 -0.82
CA PRO A 184 -8.59 -27.18 -1.57
C PRO A 184 -7.75 -28.15 -2.43
N GLY A 185 -8.32 -29.31 -2.77
CA GLY A 185 -7.68 -30.24 -3.71
C GLY A 185 -7.31 -29.49 -5.01
N GLU A 186 -6.09 -29.73 -5.47
CA GLU A 186 -5.47 -28.94 -6.54
C GLU A 186 -6.14 -29.15 -7.90
N PRO A 187 -6.74 -28.12 -8.54
CA PRO A 187 -6.90 -28.14 -9.98
C PRO A 187 -5.48 -28.12 -10.61
N ALA A 188 -5.28 -28.88 -11.68
CA ALA A 188 -4.01 -28.87 -12.41
C ALA A 188 -3.63 -27.42 -12.80
N GLY A 189 -2.43 -26.98 -12.43
CA GLY A 189 -1.92 -25.63 -12.73
C GLY A 189 -2.35 -24.53 -11.76
N ALA A 190 -2.89 -24.86 -10.58
CA ALA A 190 -3.13 -23.87 -9.52
C ALA A 190 -1.88 -23.71 -8.63
N GLU A 191 -1.53 -22.48 -8.32
CA GLU A 191 -0.55 -22.10 -7.29
C GLU A 191 -1.28 -21.33 -6.20
N TYR A 192 -0.87 -21.56 -4.95
CA TYR A 192 -1.46 -20.91 -3.79
C TYR A 192 -0.40 -20.08 -3.08
N ARG A 193 -0.60 -18.79 -2.99
CA ARG A 193 0.35 -17.83 -2.42
C ARG A 193 -0.31 -17.02 -1.31
N LEU A 194 0.50 -16.51 -0.39
CA LEU A 194 0.10 -15.49 0.56
C LEU A 194 0.74 -14.17 0.17
N ARG A 195 -0.06 -13.17 -0.12
CA ARG A 195 0.43 -11.84 -0.44
C ARG A 195 0.37 -10.97 0.80
N ILE A 196 1.53 -10.48 1.25
CA ILE A 196 1.69 -9.69 2.46
C ILE A 196 1.92 -8.24 2.08
N TYR A 197 1.14 -7.36 2.69
CA TYR A 197 1.19 -5.92 2.45
C TYR A 197 1.55 -5.16 3.72
N ARG A 198 2.31 -4.10 3.53
CA ARG A 198 2.61 -3.08 4.53
C ARG A 198 2.11 -1.73 4.04
N ARG A 199 1.49 -0.96 4.92
CA ARG A 199 1.08 0.43 4.67
C ARG A 199 1.63 1.32 5.75
N LEU A 200 2.34 2.39 5.37
CA LEU A 200 2.71 3.45 6.31
C LEU A 200 1.45 4.17 6.80
N LEU A 201 1.31 4.37 8.09
CA LEU A 201 0.16 5.07 8.67
C LEU A 201 0.03 6.48 8.05
N GLY A 202 -1.17 6.78 7.54
CA GLY A 202 -1.46 8.04 6.81
C GLY A 202 -1.13 8.00 5.30
N SER A 203 -0.52 6.94 4.78
CA SER A 203 -0.29 6.77 3.34
C SER A 203 -1.47 6.03 2.68
N PRO A 204 -1.88 6.41 1.46
CA PRO A 204 -2.87 5.63 0.70
C PRO A 204 -2.26 4.41 0.00
N ALA A 205 -0.92 4.32 -0.09
CA ALA A 205 -0.23 3.29 -0.87
C ALA A 205 0.15 2.08 -0.02
N ASP A 206 -0.06 0.90 -0.58
CA ASP A 206 0.43 -0.36 -0.04
C ASP A 206 1.76 -0.75 -0.68
N THR A 207 2.64 -1.34 0.10
CA THR A 207 3.86 -1.99 -0.37
C THR A 207 3.70 -3.50 -0.21
N LYS A 208 3.92 -4.27 -1.28
CA LYS A 208 4.01 -5.72 -1.20
C LYS A 208 5.36 -6.09 -0.57
N VAL A 209 5.31 -6.72 0.60
CA VAL A 209 6.51 -7.13 1.37
C VAL A 209 7.01 -8.48 0.91
N ALA A 210 6.09 -9.46 0.78
CA ALA A 210 6.43 -10.83 0.43
C ALA A 210 5.24 -11.54 -0.22
N GLU A 211 5.55 -12.67 -0.89
CA GLU A 211 4.54 -13.52 -1.52
C GLU A 211 4.95 -15.02 -1.43
N PRO A 212 4.99 -15.61 -0.20
CA PRO A 212 5.36 -17.00 -0.01
C PRO A 212 4.32 -17.99 -0.58
N ASP A 213 4.79 -19.19 -0.97
CA ASP A 213 3.94 -20.29 -1.40
C ASP A 213 3.27 -20.94 -0.18
N LEU A 214 1.95 -21.10 -0.22
CA LEU A 214 1.17 -21.70 0.86
C LEU A 214 1.24 -23.24 0.89
N ARG A 215 1.75 -23.91 -0.15
CA ARG A 215 1.90 -25.36 -0.16
C ARG A 215 3.02 -25.84 0.75
N ASN A 216 4.04 -25.02 0.94
CA ASN A 216 5.19 -25.30 1.81
C ASN A 216 5.08 -24.62 3.17
N CYS A 217 3.89 -24.60 3.73
CA CYS A 217 3.55 -23.84 4.91
C CYS A 217 3.87 -24.62 6.21
N GLN A 218 5.15 -24.66 6.62
CA GLN A 218 5.57 -25.23 7.91
C GLN A 218 6.22 -24.14 8.77
N GLY A 219 5.58 -23.77 9.89
CA GLY A 219 6.06 -22.71 10.78
C GLY A 219 6.23 -21.38 10.03
N PRO A 220 5.17 -20.90 9.38
CA PRO A 220 5.29 -19.84 8.39
C PRO A 220 5.66 -18.51 9.07
N ALA A 221 6.80 -17.95 8.66
CA ALA A 221 7.24 -16.64 9.07
C ALA A 221 7.98 -15.95 7.92
N VAL A 222 7.80 -14.63 7.84
CA VAL A 222 8.56 -13.73 6.95
C VAL A 222 9.11 -12.61 7.80
N LEU A 223 10.35 -12.22 7.53
CA LEU A 223 10.98 -11.07 8.15
C LEU A 223 10.99 -9.90 7.14
N ASP A 224 10.30 -8.83 7.47
CA ASP A 224 10.39 -7.57 6.72
C ASP A 224 11.52 -6.73 7.32
N GLN A 225 12.55 -6.48 6.52
CA GLN A 225 13.70 -5.63 6.86
C GLN A 225 13.71 -4.31 6.07
N THR A 226 12.62 -4.04 5.31
CA THR A 226 12.57 -2.91 4.38
C THR A 226 11.79 -1.71 4.92
N PHE A 227 11.39 -1.73 6.19
CA PHE A 227 10.72 -0.63 6.87
C PHE A 227 11.74 0.42 7.37
N GLU A 228 11.23 1.53 7.85
CA GLU A 228 12.02 2.55 8.55
C GLU A 228 11.64 2.56 10.03
N TRP A 229 12.67 2.64 10.89
CA TRP A 229 12.46 2.78 12.34
C TRP A 229 11.70 4.08 12.67
N GLU A 230 11.07 4.14 13.85
CA GLU A 230 10.28 5.26 14.39
C GLU A 230 9.05 5.61 13.52
N LYS A 231 8.56 4.65 12.71
CA LYS A 231 7.33 4.78 11.94
C LYS A 231 6.30 3.74 12.33
N THR A 232 5.03 4.07 12.12
CA THR A 232 3.91 3.15 12.37
C THR A 232 3.41 2.59 11.04
N TYR A 233 3.24 1.27 11.01
CA TYR A 233 2.78 0.54 9.84
C TYR A 233 1.57 -0.33 10.17
N ASP A 234 0.67 -0.48 9.21
CA ASP A 234 -0.39 -1.47 9.20
C ASP A 234 0.01 -2.61 8.26
N TYR A 235 0.12 -3.83 8.79
CA TYR A 235 0.39 -5.06 8.04
C TYR A 235 -0.90 -5.83 7.85
N ARG A 236 -1.10 -6.40 6.66
CA ARG A 236 -2.21 -7.29 6.33
C ARG A 236 -1.78 -8.31 5.28
N ALA A 237 -2.55 -9.36 5.11
CA ALA A 237 -2.29 -10.37 4.10
C ALA A 237 -3.58 -10.83 3.42
N ALA A 238 -3.45 -11.35 2.21
CA ALA A 238 -4.51 -12.00 1.46
C ALA A 238 -3.99 -13.29 0.84
N SER A 239 -4.82 -14.34 0.84
CA SER A 239 -4.54 -15.55 0.09
C SER A 239 -4.76 -15.30 -1.40
N VAL A 240 -3.88 -15.80 -2.25
CA VAL A 240 -3.94 -15.64 -3.72
C VAL A 240 -3.91 -17.00 -4.39
N VAL A 241 -4.87 -17.25 -5.27
CA VAL A 241 -4.85 -18.38 -6.19
C VAL A 241 -4.36 -17.89 -7.55
N VAL A 242 -3.33 -18.52 -8.09
CA VAL A 242 -2.81 -18.24 -9.44
C VAL A 242 -3.09 -19.43 -10.32
N LEU A 243 -3.92 -19.26 -11.32
CA LEU A 243 -4.28 -20.29 -12.29
C LEU A 243 -3.40 -20.13 -13.54
N VAL A 244 -2.50 -21.08 -13.77
CA VAL A 244 -1.60 -21.09 -14.92
C VAL A 244 -2.09 -22.12 -15.93
N GLY A 245 -2.35 -21.69 -17.16
CA GLY A 245 -2.72 -22.56 -18.30
C GLY A 245 -1.62 -22.59 -19.37
N PRO A 246 -1.50 -23.66 -20.14
CA PRO A 246 -0.52 -23.75 -21.24
C PRO A 246 -0.79 -22.65 -22.29
N GLY A 247 0.17 -21.74 -22.46
CA GLY A 247 0.07 -20.67 -23.45
C GLY A 247 -0.91 -19.54 -23.13
N GLU A 248 -1.48 -19.51 -21.91
CA GLU A 248 -2.40 -18.48 -21.46
C GLU A 248 -1.75 -17.59 -20.38
N ALA A 249 -2.23 -16.35 -20.27
CA ALA A 249 -1.82 -15.47 -19.19
C ALA A 249 -2.26 -16.05 -17.83
N ALA A 250 -1.43 -15.89 -16.81
CA ALA A 250 -1.78 -16.26 -15.44
C ALA A 250 -3.01 -15.45 -14.99
N MET A 251 -3.96 -16.12 -14.33
CA MET A 251 -5.16 -15.51 -13.77
C MET A 251 -5.05 -15.52 -12.25
N GLU A 252 -5.06 -14.35 -11.63
CA GLU A 252 -4.96 -14.21 -10.17
C GLU A 252 -6.35 -13.98 -9.54
N ILE A 253 -6.58 -14.66 -8.44
CA ILE A 253 -7.78 -14.51 -7.60
C ILE A 253 -7.30 -14.18 -6.20
N GLU A 254 -7.38 -12.92 -5.83
CA GLU A 254 -6.98 -12.45 -4.50
C GLU A 254 -8.19 -12.48 -3.55
N GLY A 255 -8.02 -13.16 -2.41
CA GLY A 255 -9.03 -13.28 -1.35
C GLY A 255 -9.22 -11.98 -0.56
N ASP A 256 -10.10 -12.04 0.44
CA ASP A 256 -10.26 -10.92 1.38
C ASP A 256 -8.97 -10.74 2.20
N ASP A 257 -8.75 -9.50 2.68
CA ASP A 257 -7.63 -9.19 3.56
C ASP A 257 -7.87 -9.72 4.98
N THR A 258 -6.80 -10.08 5.68
CA THR A 258 -6.83 -10.21 7.14
C THR A 258 -7.17 -8.87 7.79
N PRO A 259 -7.64 -8.85 9.05
CA PRO A 259 -7.56 -7.64 9.85
C PRO A 259 -6.13 -7.08 9.85
N ALA A 260 -6.01 -5.76 9.78
CA ALA A 260 -4.70 -5.12 9.82
C ALA A 260 -4.08 -5.22 11.22
N VAL A 261 -2.79 -5.58 11.29
CA VAL A 261 -1.99 -5.57 12.51
C VAL A 261 -1.12 -4.33 12.49
N ARG A 262 -1.28 -3.47 13.49
CA ARG A 262 -0.51 -2.24 13.62
C ARG A 262 0.78 -2.49 14.38
N VAL A 263 1.90 -2.05 13.82
CA VAL A 263 3.23 -2.14 14.40
C VAL A 263 3.83 -0.74 14.44
N PHE A 264 4.22 -0.29 15.63
CA PHE A 264 5.12 0.84 15.77
C PHE A 264 6.56 0.31 15.78
N ALA A 265 7.30 0.64 14.75
CA ALA A 265 8.68 0.19 14.58
C ALA A 265 9.62 1.01 15.47
N HIS A 266 9.45 0.91 16.77
CA HIS A 266 10.30 1.56 17.78
C HIS A 266 11.47 0.65 18.13
N ASP A 267 12.67 1.19 17.99
CA ASP A 267 13.90 0.46 18.27
C ASP A 267 14.23 0.52 19.76
N VAL A 268 14.07 -0.61 20.41
CA VAL A 268 14.39 -0.82 21.85
C VAL A 268 15.42 -1.93 22.02
N PHE A 269 16.08 -2.35 20.96
CA PHE A 269 16.96 -3.50 20.94
C PHE A 269 18.42 -3.01 21.07
N PRO A 270 19.10 -3.33 22.17
CA PRO A 270 20.50 -2.96 22.33
C PRO A 270 21.39 -3.77 21.37
N PRO A 271 22.58 -3.25 21.04
CA PRO A 271 23.59 -3.99 20.31
C PRO A 271 24.04 -5.28 21.00
N ALA A 272 24.80 -6.10 20.29
CA ALA A 272 25.35 -7.32 20.85
C ALA A 272 26.27 -7.05 22.04
N LEU A 273 26.29 -8.00 22.98
CA LEU A 273 27.16 -7.95 24.17
C LEU A 273 28.64 -7.98 23.74
N PRO A 274 29.47 -6.97 24.07
CA PRO A 274 30.88 -6.99 23.78
C PRO A 274 31.62 -8.15 24.45
N THR A 275 32.53 -8.79 23.74
CA THR A 275 33.28 -9.96 24.21
C THR A 275 34.79 -9.76 24.10
N GLY A 276 35.57 -10.61 24.78
CA GLY A 276 37.03 -10.63 24.64
C GLY A 276 37.72 -9.44 25.27
N LEU A 277 37.10 -8.78 26.26
CA LEU A 277 37.75 -7.66 26.98
C LEU A 277 39.02 -8.12 27.65
N GLN A 278 40.11 -7.40 27.38
CA GLN A 278 41.44 -7.56 28.00
C GLN A 278 41.88 -6.23 28.59
N ALA A 279 42.54 -6.30 29.75
CA ALA A 279 43.15 -5.18 30.42
C ALA A 279 44.65 -5.44 30.54
N VAL A 280 45.47 -4.49 30.13
CA VAL A 280 46.93 -4.65 30.14
C VAL A 280 47.57 -3.36 30.73
N PHE A 281 48.29 -3.56 31.83
CA PHE A 281 49.06 -2.49 32.42
C PHE A 281 50.21 -2.10 31.52
N SER A 282 50.46 -0.79 31.40
CA SER A 282 51.61 -0.22 30.67
C SER A 282 52.13 1.02 31.39
N TRP A 283 53.41 1.25 31.20
CA TRP A 283 54.12 2.36 31.80
C TRP A 283 54.92 3.14 30.74
N VAL A 284 54.60 4.40 30.57
CA VAL A 284 55.37 5.30 29.68
C VAL A 284 55.77 6.52 30.47
N GLY A 285 57.08 6.68 30.64
CA GLY A 285 57.62 7.75 31.46
C GLY A 285 57.32 7.56 32.95
N GLN A 286 56.67 8.56 33.59
CA GLN A 286 56.31 8.50 35.00
C GLN A 286 54.84 8.28 35.25
N SER A 287 54.03 8.04 34.23
CA SER A 287 52.56 7.91 34.36
C SER A 287 52.08 6.51 34.00
N PRO A 288 51.47 5.76 34.95
CA PRO A 288 50.89 4.48 34.72
C PRO A 288 49.57 4.64 33.93
N PHE A 289 49.20 3.64 33.12
CA PHE A 289 47.91 3.51 32.47
C PHE A 289 47.55 2.05 32.24
N ILE A 290 46.26 1.79 32.02
CA ILE A 290 45.78 0.47 31.61
C ILE A 290 45.16 0.61 30.22
N ASP A 291 45.70 -0.17 29.28
CA ASP A 291 45.11 -0.32 27.96
C ASP A 291 44.05 -1.44 27.96
N LEU A 292 42.89 -1.13 27.40
CA LEU A 292 41.74 -1.97 27.28
C LEU A 292 41.47 -2.22 25.81
N ILE A 293 41.26 -3.48 25.43
CA ILE A 293 40.86 -3.88 24.07
C ILE A 293 39.77 -4.94 24.17
N TRP A 294 38.87 -4.97 23.19
CA TRP A 294 37.79 -5.96 23.08
C TRP A 294 37.47 -6.28 21.63
N SER A 295 36.65 -7.28 21.40
CA SER A 295 36.19 -7.62 20.06
C SER A 295 35.26 -6.54 19.51
N PRO A 296 35.47 -6.04 18.27
CA PRO A 296 34.60 -5.06 17.67
C PRO A 296 33.19 -5.63 17.43
N ASP A 297 32.17 -4.84 17.71
CA ASP A 297 30.81 -5.10 17.30
C ASP A 297 30.61 -4.66 15.86
N THR A 298 29.74 -5.37 15.12
CA THR A 298 29.45 -5.13 13.71
C THR A 298 28.02 -4.63 13.47
N ASP A 299 27.26 -4.32 14.52
CA ASP A 299 25.92 -3.79 14.38
C ASP A 299 25.92 -2.47 13.63
N ALA A 300 25.02 -2.35 12.64
CA ALA A 300 25.03 -1.24 11.69
C ALA A 300 24.71 0.11 12.32
N ASP A 301 24.03 0.12 13.46
CA ASP A 301 23.63 1.32 14.19
C ASP A 301 24.42 1.54 15.49
N LEU A 302 25.54 0.83 15.66
CA LEU A 302 26.43 1.02 16.80
C LEU A 302 26.93 2.48 16.90
N ALA A 303 26.62 3.16 18.00
CA ALA A 303 27.17 4.47 18.31
C ALA A 303 28.56 4.39 18.95
N GLY A 304 28.82 3.32 19.73
CA GLY A 304 30.11 3.10 20.40
C GLY A 304 29.97 2.27 21.67
N TYR A 305 30.95 2.44 22.56
CA TYR A 305 31.04 1.63 23.78
C TYR A 305 31.15 2.51 25.02
N ASN A 306 30.53 2.07 26.10
CA ASN A 306 30.69 2.62 27.44
C ASN A 306 31.58 1.70 28.25
N LEU A 307 32.54 2.30 28.97
CA LEU A 307 33.42 1.58 29.88
C LEU A 307 33.05 1.85 31.33
N TYR A 308 33.14 0.80 32.11
CA TYR A 308 32.91 0.82 33.55
C TYR A 308 34.14 0.29 34.25
N ARG A 309 34.45 0.92 35.38
CA ARG A 309 35.57 0.55 36.25
C ARG A 309 35.14 0.50 37.69
N ARG A 310 35.64 -0.49 38.41
CA ARG A 310 35.52 -0.56 39.88
C ARG A 310 36.88 -0.93 40.49
N GLU A 311 37.09 -0.56 41.75
CA GLU A 311 38.13 -1.11 42.61
C GLU A 311 37.61 -2.41 43.26
N GLU A 312 38.48 -3.15 44.01
CA GLU A 312 38.24 -4.51 44.50
C GLU A 312 36.89 -4.73 45.19
N ASN A 313 36.41 -3.77 45.97
CA ASN A 313 35.12 -3.88 46.71
C ASN A 313 34.16 -2.73 46.33
N GLY A 314 34.40 -2.06 45.23
CA GLY A 314 33.59 -0.91 44.77
C GLY A 314 32.53 -1.27 43.73
N GLU A 315 31.53 -0.41 43.64
CA GLU A 315 30.53 -0.50 42.57
C GLU A 315 31.12 -0.03 41.22
N PRO A 316 30.74 -0.64 40.11
CA PRO A 316 31.19 -0.20 38.78
C PRO A 316 30.69 1.19 38.47
N ALA A 317 31.61 2.11 38.19
CA ALA A 317 31.33 3.47 37.73
C ALA A 317 31.70 3.65 36.28
N LYS A 318 30.89 4.35 35.51
CA LYS A 318 31.17 4.69 34.11
C LYS A 318 32.36 5.62 34.05
N VAL A 319 33.37 5.28 33.23
CA VAL A 319 34.62 6.09 33.06
C VAL A 319 34.61 6.91 31.78
N THR A 320 33.75 6.58 30.81
CA THR A 320 33.60 7.34 29.57
C THR A 320 32.46 8.36 29.70
N SER A 321 32.68 9.61 29.34
CA SER A 321 31.63 10.64 29.29
C SER A 321 30.71 10.46 28.10
N GLU A 322 31.27 10.01 26.98
CA GLU A 322 30.56 9.68 25.73
C GLU A 322 31.01 8.30 25.25
N PRO A 323 30.19 7.58 24.44
CA PRO A 323 30.58 6.29 23.88
C PRO A 323 31.84 6.40 23.02
N VAL A 324 32.84 5.54 23.25
CA VAL A 324 34.04 5.46 22.44
C VAL A 324 33.81 4.63 21.20
N LYS A 325 34.23 5.12 20.02
CA LYS A 325 33.96 4.47 18.73
C LYS A 325 34.91 3.31 18.43
N ALA A 326 36.14 3.36 18.98
CA ALA A 326 37.11 2.30 18.78
C ALA A 326 36.90 1.18 19.81
N PRO A 327 37.18 -0.08 19.46
CA PRO A 327 37.11 -1.21 20.41
C PRO A 327 38.36 -1.25 21.31
N ALA A 328 38.79 -0.09 21.76
CA ALA A 328 39.97 0.11 22.62
C ALA A 328 39.83 1.39 23.44
N TYR A 329 40.38 1.39 24.63
CA TYR A 329 40.39 2.56 25.50
C TYR A 329 41.66 2.57 26.37
N ARG A 330 42.22 3.75 26.68
CA ARG A 330 43.31 3.90 27.59
C ARG A 330 42.85 4.63 28.84
N ASP A 331 42.85 3.92 29.95
CA ASP A 331 42.59 4.53 31.27
C ASP A 331 43.89 5.08 31.86
N ARG A 332 43.98 6.39 31.93
CA ARG A 332 45.12 7.12 32.52
C ARG A 332 44.91 7.55 33.97
N ASN A 333 43.68 7.30 34.48
CA ASN A 333 43.35 7.70 35.85
C ASN A 333 43.42 6.48 36.80
N VAL A 334 44.62 5.86 36.83
CA VAL A 334 44.95 4.72 37.67
C VAL A 334 46.09 5.06 38.64
N GLN A 335 46.12 4.36 39.79
CA GLN A 335 47.08 4.62 40.86
C GLN A 335 47.88 3.35 41.20
N SER A 336 49.17 3.50 41.50
CA SER A 336 50.03 2.40 41.93
C SER A 336 49.50 1.70 43.17
N GLY A 337 49.64 0.38 43.24
CA GLY A 337 49.19 -0.48 44.34
C GLY A 337 47.73 -0.91 44.25
N LYS A 338 46.93 -0.36 43.35
CA LYS A 338 45.50 -0.69 43.20
C LYS A 338 45.26 -1.71 42.15
N GLN A 339 44.17 -2.52 42.35
CA GLN A 339 43.62 -3.41 41.36
C GLN A 339 42.30 -2.84 40.84
N TYR A 340 42.14 -2.86 39.49
CA TYR A 340 40.99 -2.36 38.80
C TYR A 340 40.30 -3.48 38.03
N PHE A 341 38.99 -3.43 38.03
CA PHE A 341 38.11 -4.34 37.27
C PHE A 341 37.33 -3.51 36.25
N TYR A 342 37.33 -3.95 35.01
CA TYR A 342 36.74 -3.25 33.89
C TYR A 342 35.66 -4.11 33.25
N SER A 343 34.58 -3.47 32.77
CA SER A 343 33.60 -4.07 31.89
C SER A 343 33.21 -3.05 30.82
N VAL A 344 32.72 -3.54 29.71
CA VAL A 344 32.34 -2.73 28.55
C VAL A 344 30.94 -3.10 28.08
N SER A 345 30.12 -2.12 27.70
CA SER A 345 28.84 -2.29 27.02
C SER A 345 28.86 -1.61 25.66
N ALA A 346 28.04 -2.07 24.73
CA ALA A 346 27.80 -1.44 23.45
C ALA A 346 26.54 -0.56 23.51
N VAL A 347 26.54 0.54 22.80
CA VAL A 347 25.40 1.49 22.73
C VAL A 347 25.12 1.82 21.28
N ASP A 348 23.86 1.78 20.88
CA ASP A 348 23.41 2.17 19.56
C ASP A 348 23.19 3.70 19.42
N VAL A 349 22.84 4.14 18.21
CA VAL A 349 22.55 5.56 17.92
C VAL A 349 21.28 6.08 18.60
N ARG A 350 20.43 5.21 19.16
CA ARG A 350 19.20 5.55 19.90
C ARG A 350 19.38 5.54 21.40
N GLY A 351 20.55 5.08 21.86
CA GLY A 351 20.89 5.04 23.27
C GLY A 351 20.50 3.73 23.97
N ASN A 352 20.11 2.69 23.23
CA ASN A 352 19.93 1.36 23.80
C ASN A 352 21.31 0.80 24.14
N GLU A 353 21.49 0.42 25.41
CA GLU A 353 22.76 -0.07 25.93
C GLU A 353 22.70 -1.57 26.25
N SER A 354 23.66 -2.33 25.75
CA SER A 354 23.77 -3.76 25.99
C SER A 354 24.08 -4.06 27.47
N ALA A 355 23.93 -5.32 27.85
CA ALA A 355 24.54 -5.80 29.09
C ALA A 355 26.05 -5.58 29.03
N ARG A 356 26.69 -5.53 30.20
CA ARG A 356 28.14 -5.38 30.31
C ARG A 356 28.83 -6.71 30.03
N SER A 357 30.03 -6.66 29.42
CA SER A 357 30.90 -7.81 29.23
C SER A 357 31.27 -8.48 30.56
N GLU A 358 31.89 -9.66 30.48
CA GLU A 358 32.67 -10.20 31.59
C GLU A 358 33.76 -9.20 32.00
N GLU A 359 34.12 -9.21 33.28
CA GLU A 359 35.15 -8.31 33.80
C GLU A 359 36.55 -8.79 33.44
N ALA A 360 37.36 -7.86 32.94
CA ALA A 360 38.81 -8.00 32.91
C ALA A 360 39.40 -7.22 34.07
N ASN A 361 40.46 -7.75 34.71
CA ASN A 361 41.10 -7.05 35.80
C ASN A 361 42.60 -6.89 35.59
N GLU A 362 43.17 -5.82 36.13
CA GLU A 362 44.60 -5.55 36.06
C GLU A 362 45.04 -4.82 37.32
N ARG A 363 46.25 -5.13 37.77
CA ARG A 363 46.88 -4.49 38.92
C ARG A 363 47.97 -3.54 38.47
N VAL A 364 47.95 -2.31 39.03
CA VAL A 364 49.01 -1.33 38.86
C VAL A 364 50.07 -1.56 39.91
N PRO A 365 51.29 -1.90 39.53
CA PRO A 365 52.38 -2.18 40.46
C PRO A 365 52.74 -1.00 41.40
#